data_f7f743370e3632d4a205498897c236d0
#
_entry.id   f7f743370e3632d4a205498897c236d0
#
_cell.length_a   1.000
_cell.length_b   1.000
_cell.length_c   1.000
_cell.angle_alpha   90.00
_cell.angle_beta   90.00
_cell.angle_gamma   90.00
#
_symmetry.space_group_name_H-M   'P 1'
#
loop_
_entity.id
_entity.type
_entity.pdbx_description
1 polymer ?
#
loop_
_entity_poly.entity_id
_entity_poly.type
_entity_poly.pdbx_seq_one_letter_code
_entity_poly.pdbx_strand_id
1 'polypeptide(L)'
;MSVEARAPVNQSVERAARLLALFSVEEPELTLAEVTTRLGTSKATAHRYATALRRAGLLRATPSGYTLGPRIVELAATALAGLRIVQVAGPHMERLVAAVNETVVLSVWDGEAPVVVRVDDNTNRLVRINVRTGSRLPLDSAQGKIFRAFALGEEGLDGVRRSGLAFNARIVEGIAALAAPVFQGDELVAAMALVGTTAAIPDDVRSELARALHETAAVLSAELGFLRPEERRTA
;
A
#
# COMPACT_ATOMS: atom_id res chain seq x y z
N MET A 1 20.53 -26.08 3.23
CA MET A 1 19.29 -25.45 3.70
C MET A 1 19.50 -25.07 5.16
N SER A 2 19.97 -23.85 5.40
CA SER A 2 20.16 -23.33 6.76
C SER A 2 18.87 -22.64 7.19
N VAL A 3 18.22 -23.20 8.19
CA VAL A 3 17.10 -22.56 8.89
C VAL A 3 17.69 -21.37 9.64
N GLU A 4 17.52 -20.16 9.13
CA GLU A 4 17.82 -18.96 9.89
C GLU A 4 16.98 -18.98 11.17
N ALA A 5 17.63 -19.17 12.30
CA ALA A 5 17.02 -19.06 13.61
C ALA A 5 16.46 -17.65 13.76
N ARG A 6 15.14 -17.51 13.75
CA ARG A 6 14.43 -16.26 14.01
C ARG A 6 14.97 -15.67 15.32
N ALA A 7 15.62 -14.50 15.25
CA ALA A 7 16.08 -13.79 16.42
C ALA A 7 14.92 -13.60 17.42
N PRO A 8 15.18 -13.64 18.75
CA PRO A 8 14.13 -13.51 19.74
C PRO A 8 13.42 -12.17 19.56
N VAL A 9 12.15 -12.22 19.19
CA VAL A 9 11.31 -11.05 18.97
C VAL A 9 11.08 -10.33 20.31
N ASN A 10 11.38 -9.04 20.40
CA ASN A 10 11.08 -8.24 21.56
C ASN A 10 9.56 -8.01 21.64
N GLN A 11 8.87 -8.82 22.42
CA GLN A 11 7.41 -8.77 22.58
C GLN A 11 6.88 -7.39 22.97
N SER A 12 7.68 -6.57 23.67
CA SER A 12 7.25 -5.22 24.07
C SER A 12 7.19 -4.29 22.85
N VAL A 13 8.17 -4.37 21.94
CA VAL A 13 8.21 -3.59 20.69
C VAL A 13 7.05 -4.04 19.78
N GLU A 14 6.88 -5.34 19.62
CA GLU A 14 5.79 -5.89 18.79
C GLU A 14 4.41 -5.45 19.30
N ARG A 15 4.16 -5.53 20.61
CA ARG A 15 2.89 -5.09 21.20
C ARG A 15 2.67 -3.60 21.06
N ALA A 16 3.71 -2.78 21.20
CA ALA A 16 3.64 -1.35 20.97
C ALA A 16 3.30 -1.03 19.51
N ALA A 17 3.92 -1.69 18.55
CA ALA A 17 3.61 -1.57 17.13
C ALA A 17 2.17 -2.00 16.83
N ARG A 18 1.73 -3.16 17.36
CA ARG A 18 0.34 -3.63 17.22
C ARG A 18 -0.66 -2.64 17.80
N LEU A 19 -0.35 -1.95 18.90
CA LEU A 19 -1.23 -0.92 19.46
C LEU A 19 -1.37 0.25 18.49
N LEU A 20 -0.29 0.74 17.91
CA LEU A 20 -0.34 1.82 16.91
C LEU A 20 -1.12 1.41 15.66
N ALA A 21 -1.03 0.15 15.24
CA ALA A 21 -1.77 -0.40 14.10
C ALA A 21 -3.28 -0.57 14.34
N LEU A 22 -3.80 -0.36 15.56
CA LEU A 22 -5.23 -0.38 15.84
C LEU A 22 -5.96 0.86 15.34
N PHE A 23 -5.23 1.98 15.16
CA PHE A 23 -5.83 3.23 14.70
C PHE A 23 -5.96 3.22 13.18
N SER A 24 -7.09 3.70 12.69
CA SER A 24 -7.35 3.89 11.27
C SER A 24 -7.96 5.27 11.02
N VAL A 25 -8.18 5.61 9.76
CA VAL A 25 -8.87 6.86 9.39
C VAL A 25 -10.34 6.82 9.80
N GLU A 26 -10.94 5.63 9.78
CA GLU A 26 -12.33 5.37 10.21
C GLU A 26 -12.46 5.36 11.73
N GLU A 27 -11.40 4.93 12.44
CA GLU A 27 -11.34 4.87 13.90
C GLU A 27 -10.09 5.60 14.41
N PRO A 28 -10.06 6.94 14.31
CA PRO A 28 -8.89 7.75 14.66
C PRO A 28 -8.68 7.90 16.18
N GLU A 29 -9.68 7.51 16.96
CA GLU A 29 -9.67 7.57 18.42
C GLU A 29 -10.15 6.24 19.01
N LEU A 30 -9.43 5.73 20.00
CA LEU A 30 -9.76 4.50 20.71
C LEU A 30 -9.72 4.71 22.22
N THR A 31 -10.72 4.17 22.92
CA THR A 31 -10.74 4.09 24.38
C THR A 31 -9.72 3.07 24.90
N LEU A 32 -9.32 3.19 26.17
CA LEU A 32 -8.46 2.18 26.78
C LEU A 32 -9.12 0.78 26.79
N ALA A 33 -10.45 0.70 26.89
CA ALA A 33 -11.18 -0.55 26.86
C ALA A 33 -11.06 -1.25 25.49
N GLU A 34 -11.26 -0.51 24.39
CA GLU A 34 -11.09 -1.02 23.03
C GLU A 34 -9.66 -1.48 22.76
N VAL A 35 -8.67 -0.67 23.15
CA VAL A 35 -7.26 -1.06 23.08
C VAL A 35 -6.99 -2.35 23.83
N THR A 36 -7.53 -2.48 25.05
CA THR A 36 -7.37 -3.69 25.88
C THR A 36 -7.93 -4.93 25.19
N THR A 37 -9.15 -4.81 24.66
CA THR A 37 -9.87 -5.91 23.99
C THR A 37 -9.15 -6.32 22.71
N ARG A 38 -8.80 -5.36 21.84
CA ARG A 38 -8.17 -5.63 20.52
C ARG A 38 -6.74 -6.14 20.65
N LEU A 39 -5.98 -5.72 21.67
CA LEU A 39 -4.65 -6.26 21.96
C LEU A 39 -4.67 -7.63 22.63
N GLY A 40 -5.82 -8.07 23.17
CA GLY A 40 -5.93 -9.31 23.91
C GLY A 40 -5.06 -9.31 25.19
N THR A 41 -5.02 -8.18 25.92
CA THR A 41 -4.14 -8.01 27.09
C THR A 41 -4.92 -7.50 28.31
N SER A 42 -4.27 -7.42 29.50
CA SER A 42 -4.88 -6.81 30.66
C SER A 42 -4.94 -5.27 30.55
N LYS A 43 -5.93 -4.63 31.21
CA LYS A 43 -6.08 -3.18 31.25
C LYS A 43 -4.81 -2.49 31.76
N ALA A 44 -4.13 -3.07 32.76
CA ALA A 44 -2.88 -2.53 33.31
C ALA A 44 -1.77 -2.56 32.25
N THR A 45 -1.69 -3.63 31.46
CA THR A 45 -0.69 -3.77 30.38
C THR A 45 -0.99 -2.80 29.23
N ALA A 46 -2.23 -2.71 28.76
CA ALA A 46 -2.64 -1.75 27.73
C ALA A 46 -2.35 -0.31 28.17
N HIS A 47 -2.69 0.06 29.40
CA HIS A 47 -2.39 1.38 29.94
C HIS A 47 -0.89 1.68 30.00
N ARG A 48 -0.06 0.70 30.36
CA ARG A 48 1.41 0.84 30.39
C ARG A 48 1.96 1.13 29.00
N TYR A 49 1.52 0.40 27.97
CA TYR A 49 1.93 0.66 26.57
C TYR A 49 1.44 2.02 26.08
N ALA A 50 0.15 2.35 26.29
CA ALA A 50 -0.39 3.65 25.90
C ALA A 50 0.36 4.81 26.56
N THR A 51 0.71 4.67 27.85
CA THR A 51 1.52 5.67 28.57
C THR A 51 2.93 5.81 28.01
N ALA A 52 3.59 4.69 27.69
CA ALA A 52 4.94 4.73 27.10
C ALA A 52 4.91 5.38 25.71
N LEU A 53 3.98 5.01 24.85
CA LEU A 53 3.79 5.59 23.51
C LEU A 53 3.43 7.08 23.58
N ARG A 54 2.62 7.49 24.57
CA ARG A 54 2.31 8.90 24.81
C ARG A 54 3.56 9.70 25.22
N ARG A 55 4.39 9.16 26.10
CA ARG A 55 5.67 9.78 26.47
C ARG A 55 6.62 9.93 25.29
N ALA A 56 6.59 8.97 24.35
CA ALA A 56 7.35 9.01 23.10
C ALA A 56 6.74 9.94 22.03
N GLY A 57 5.59 10.57 22.30
CA GLY A 57 4.87 11.43 21.33
C GLY A 57 4.15 10.67 20.22
N LEU A 58 4.12 9.31 20.27
CA LEU A 58 3.45 8.46 19.30
C LEU A 58 1.95 8.33 19.51
N LEU A 59 1.47 8.58 20.75
CA LEU A 59 0.06 8.74 21.08
C LEU A 59 -0.18 10.09 21.77
N ARG A 60 -1.40 10.56 21.69
CA ARG A 60 -1.94 11.70 22.44
C ARG A 60 -3.19 11.24 23.19
N ALA A 61 -3.33 11.67 24.46
CA ALA A 61 -4.56 11.46 25.21
C ALA A 61 -5.62 12.46 24.77
N THR A 62 -6.86 12.01 24.74
CA THR A 62 -8.08 12.81 24.55
C THR A 62 -9.00 12.63 25.78
N PRO A 63 -10.09 13.37 25.92
CA PRO A 63 -11.05 13.15 26.99
C PRO A 63 -11.66 11.75 26.99
N SER A 64 -11.81 11.10 25.84
CA SER A 64 -12.43 9.79 25.64
C SER A 64 -11.41 8.64 25.53
N GLY A 65 -10.12 8.91 25.21
CA GLY A 65 -9.16 7.83 25.00
C GLY A 65 -7.81 8.29 24.49
N TYR A 66 -7.42 7.73 23.36
CA TYR A 66 -6.13 7.98 22.71
C TYR A 66 -6.31 8.17 21.20
N THR A 67 -5.47 9.02 20.61
CA THR A 67 -5.30 9.17 19.16
C THR A 67 -3.82 9.13 18.82
N LEU A 68 -3.47 8.96 17.52
CA LEU A 68 -2.08 9.04 17.09
C LEU A 68 -1.48 10.41 17.42
N GLY A 69 -0.26 10.41 17.90
CA GLY A 69 0.48 11.62 18.30
C GLY A 69 1.22 12.28 17.13
N PRO A 70 1.66 13.56 17.30
CA PRO A 70 2.32 14.32 16.23
C PRO A 70 3.64 13.70 15.77
N ARG A 71 4.31 12.91 16.60
CA ARG A 71 5.53 12.19 16.21
C ARG A 71 5.30 11.20 15.05
N ILE A 72 4.08 10.67 14.92
CA ILE A 72 3.71 9.82 13.77
C ILE A 72 3.77 10.61 12.47
N VAL A 73 3.33 11.87 12.47
CA VAL A 73 3.39 12.74 11.27
C VAL A 73 4.84 13.00 10.85
N GLU A 74 5.74 13.27 11.81
CA GLU A 74 7.16 13.46 11.52
C GLU A 74 7.81 12.20 10.93
N LEU A 75 7.52 11.02 11.51
CA LEU A 75 8.02 9.74 11.03
C LEU A 75 7.47 9.40 9.64
N ALA A 76 6.17 9.62 9.41
CA ALA A 76 5.54 9.41 8.11
C ALA A 76 6.14 10.33 7.05
N ALA A 77 6.32 11.63 7.34
CA ALA A 77 6.94 12.57 6.43
C ALA A 77 8.39 12.16 6.07
N THR A 78 9.16 11.73 7.06
CA THR A 78 10.54 11.24 6.86
C THR A 78 10.55 9.97 5.99
N ALA A 79 9.66 9.01 6.29
CA ALA A 79 9.56 7.77 5.54
C ALA A 79 9.17 8.03 4.07
N LEU A 80 8.12 8.86 3.84
CA LEU A 80 7.67 9.20 2.49
C LEU A 80 8.73 9.99 1.70
N ALA A 81 9.47 10.90 2.35
CA ALA A 81 10.57 11.63 1.71
C ALA A 81 11.71 10.70 1.30
N GLY A 82 11.94 9.60 2.04
CA GLY A 82 12.93 8.57 1.72
C GLY A 82 12.50 7.63 0.58
N LEU A 83 11.21 7.55 0.26
CA LEU A 83 10.70 6.72 -0.82
C LEU A 83 10.81 7.44 -2.17
N ARG A 84 11.94 7.26 -2.87
CA ARG A 84 12.18 7.86 -4.20
C ARG A 84 11.02 7.61 -5.16
N ILE A 85 10.40 6.43 -5.09
CA ILE A 85 9.25 6.06 -5.93
C ILE A 85 8.08 7.05 -5.79
N VAL A 86 7.78 7.55 -4.59
CA VAL A 86 6.67 8.49 -4.36
C VAL A 86 6.92 9.83 -5.06
N GLN A 87 8.18 10.28 -5.07
CA GLN A 87 8.57 11.54 -5.70
C GLN A 87 8.54 11.42 -7.22
N VAL A 88 9.12 10.36 -7.77
CA VAL A 88 9.23 10.14 -9.23
C VAL A 88 7.87 9.78 -9.84
N ALA A 89 7.02 9.02 -9.13
CA ALA A 89 5.72 8.59 -9.64
C ALA A 89 4.72 9.74 -9.90
N GLY A 90 4.83 10.85 -9.16
CA GLY A 90 3.84 11.93 -9.21
C GLY A 90 3.47 12.39 -10.62
N PRO A 91 4.42 12.90 -11.42
CA PRO A 91 4.13 13.37 -12.78
C PRO A 91 3.57 12.28 -13.72
N HIS A 92 3.93 11.01 -13.49
CA HIS A 92 3.41 9.88 -14.27
C HIS A 92 1.97 9.56 -13.90
N MET A 93 1.64 9.58 -12.60
CA MET A 93 0.29 9.34 -12.11
C MET A 93 -0.67 10.44 -12.57
N GLU A 94 -0.28 11.71 -12.45
CA GLU A 94 -1.07 12.87 -12.91
C GLU A 94 -1.39 12.77 -14.40
N ARG A 95 -0.40 12.42 -15.24
CA ARG A 95 -0.62 12.21 -16.68
C ARG A 95 -1.54 11.03 -16.95
N LEU A 96 -1.41 9.93 -16.20
CA LEU A 96 -2.27 8.77 -16.34
C LEU A 96 -3.71 9.11 -15.96
N VAL A 97 -3.95 9.79 -14.83
CA VAL A 97 -5.28 10.29 -14.44
C VAL A 97 -5.90 11.13 -15.57
N ALA A 98 -5.14 12.07 -16.13
CA ALA A 98 -5.62 12.94 -17.20
C ALA A 98 -5.98 12.15 -18.48
N ALA A 99 -5.24 11.09 -18.79
CA ALA A 99 -5.44 10.29 -20.00
C ALA A 99 -6.63 9.33 -19.88
N VAL A 100 -6.79 8.66 -18.71
CA VAL A 100 -7.79 7.60 -18.55
C VAL A 100 -9.02 8.01 -17.74
N ASN A 101 -8.96 9.17 -17.06
CA ASN A 101 -10.04 9.70 -16.23
C ASN A 101 -10.50 8.73 -15.11
N GLU A 102 -9.56 7.98 -14.50
CA GLU A 102 -9.76 7.09 -13.37
C GLU A 102 -8.81 7.45 -12.23
N THR A 103 -9.13 7.03 -11.00
CA THR A 103 -8.25 7.20 -9.84
C THR A 103 -7.00 6.31 -10.00
N VAL A 104 -5.82 6.91 -9.81
CA VAL A 104 -4.54 6.20 -9.83
C VAL A 104 -4.01 6.06 -8.41
N VAL A 105 -3.64 4.85 -8.02
CA VAL A 105 -3.18 4.51 -6.67
C VAL A 105 -1.81 3.88 -6.75
N LEU A 106 -0.86 4.37 -5.95
CA LEU A 106 0.46 3.78 -5.77
C LEU A 106 0.55 3.14 -4.39
N SER A 107 0.99 1.90 -4.32
CA SER A 107 1.21 1.18 -3.06
C SER A 107 2.59 0.55 -3.01
N VAL A 108 3.15 0.45 -1.80
CA VAL A 108 4.41 -0.22 -1.48
C VAL A 108 4.15 -1.40 -0.55
N TRP A 109 5.12 -2.31 -0.42
CA TRP A 109 5.01 -3.47 0.45
C TRP A 109 5.55 -3.17 1.84
N ASP A 110 4.78 -3.45 2.92
CA ASP A 110 5.21 -3.23 4.32
C ASP A 110 5.81 -4.48 4.97
N GLY A 111 5.97 -5.57 4.21
CA GLY A 111 6.39 -6.88 4.71
C GLY A 111 5.24 -7.88 4.84
N GLU A 112 3.99 -7.42 4.90
CA GLU A 112 2.80 -8.26 5.07
C GLU A 112 1.68 -7.94 4.07
N ALA A 113 1.52 -6.65 3.70
CA ALA A 113 0.45 -6.20 2.82
C ALA A 113 0.84 -4.95 2.01
N PRO A 114 0.15 -4.65 0.90
CA PRO A 114 0.32 -3.38 0.21
C PRO A 114 -0.21 -2.22 1.06
N VAL A 115 0.57 -1.14 1.16
CA VAL A 115 0.17 0.12 1.81
C VAL A 115 0.13 1.22 0.76
N VAL A 116 -0.98 1.93 0.70
CA VAL A 116 -1.17 3.07 -0.21
C VAL A 116 -0.28 4.23 0.23
N VAL A 117 0.59 4.71 -0.66
CA VAL A 117 1.51 5.82 -0.39
C VAL A 117 1.18 7.08 -1.18
N ARG A 118 0.44 6.96 -2.29
CA ARG A 118 -0.06 8.08 -3.07
C ARG A 118 -1.36 7.73 -3.78
N VAL A 119 -2.25 8.71 -3.86
CA VAL A 119 -3.51 8.65 -4.62
C VAL A 119 -3.63 9.93 -5.42
N ASP A 120 -3.82 9.80 -6.72
CA ASP A 120 -4.14 10.90 -7.62
C ASP A 120 -5.56 10.66 -8.16
N ASP A 121 -6.49 11.52 -7.72
CA ASP A 121 -7.90 11.37 -8.00
C ASP A 121 -8.31 12.05 -9.31
N ASN A 122 -9.25 11.40 -9.97
CA ASN A 122 -10.01 12.03 -11.02
C ASN A 122 -11.04 13.01 -10.43
N THR A 123 -10.87 14.29 -10.71
CA THR A 123 -11.76 15.35 -10.22
C THR A 123 -13.05 15.51 -11.02
N ASN A 124 -13.16 14.86 -12.19
CA ASN A 124 -14.22 15.11 -13.16
C ASN A 124 -15.37 14.11 -13.16
N ARG A 125 -15.37 13.09 -12.26
CA ARG A 125 -16.44 12.10 -12.16
C ARG A 125 -17.38 12.37 -10.98
N LEU A 126 -18.66 12.04 -11.20
CA LEU A 126 -19.70 12.11 -10.15
C LEU A 126 -19.50 11.05 -9.06
N VAL A 127 -18.91 9.88 -9.41
CA VAL A 127 -18.59 8.80 -8.47
C VAL A 127 -17.10 8.86 -8.16
N ARG A 128 -16.79 9.09 -6.90
CA ARG A 128 -15.40 9.04 -6.37
C ARG A 128 -15.22 7.80 -5.53
N ILE A 129 -14.17 7.06 -5.79
CA ILE A 129 -13.77 5.92 -4.97
C ILE A 129 -12.75 6.42 -3.97
N ASN A 130 -13.13 6.41 -2.70
CA ASN A 130 -12.30 6.96 -1.64
C ASN A 130 -11.20 5.96 -1.21
N VAL A 131 -10.09 5.94 -1.95
CA VAL A 131 -8.85 5.29 -1.51
C VAL A 131 -8.01 6.33 -0.78
N ARG A 132 -7.45 5.97 0.37
CA ARG A 132 -6.68 6.91 1.20
C ARG A 132 -5.24 6.47 1.36
N THR A 133 -4.33 7.44 1.33
CA THR A 133 -2.93 7.23 1.72
C THR A 133 -2.86 6.68 3.15
N GLY A 134 -2.02 5.67 3.37
CA GLY A 134 -1.91 4.95 4.63
C GLY A 134 -2.83 3.72 4.74
N SER A 135 -3.79 3.53 3.83
CA SER A 135 -4.65 2.33 3.85
C SER A 135 -3.84 1.08 3.51
N ARG A 136 -4.04 0.02 4.28
CA ARG A 136 -3.57 -1.35 3.95
C ARG A 136 -4.59 -2.01 3.05
N LEU A 137 -4.11 -2.61 1.97
CA LEU A 137 -4.97 -3.32 1.02
C LEU A 137 -4.93 -4.82 1.28
N PRO A 138 -6.05 -5.55 1.06
CA PRO A 138 -6.06 -7.01 1.15
C PRO A 138 -5.08 -7.66 0.17
N LEU A 139 -4.56 -8.84 0.51
CA LEU A 139 -3.64 -9.59 -0.34
C LEU A 139 -4.26 -10.07 -1.65
N ASP A 140 -5.57 -10.22 -1.71
CA ASP A 140 -6.31 -10.56 -2.92
C ASP A 140 -6.73 -9.33 -3.75
N SER A 141 -6.40 -8.11 -3.31
CA SER A 141 -6.52 -6.91 -4.14
C SER A 141 -5.67 -7.01 -5.42
N ALA A 142 -5.93 -6.16 -6.41
CA ALA A 142 -5.13 -6.12 -7.62
C ALA A 142 -3.64 -5.86 -7.29
N GLN A 143 -3.34 -4.88 -6.44
CA GLN A 143 -1.98 -4.61 -5.97
C GLN A 143 -1.41 -5.77 -5.14
N GLY A 144 -2.22 -6.40 -4.26
CA GLY A 144 -1.81 -7.57 -3.50
C GLY A 144 -1.36 -8.73 -4.38
N LYS A 145 -2.10 -9.00 -5.47
CA LYS A 145 -1.70 -10.01 -6.47
C LYS A 145 -0.38 -9.67 -7.15
N ILE A 146 -0.09 -8.39 -7.43
CA ILE A 146 1.20 -7.95 -7.97
C ILE A 146 2.33 -8.29 -6.99
N PHE A 147 2.21 -7.91 -5.72
CA PHE A 147 3.24 -8.22 -4.72
C PHE A 147 3.42 -9.73 -4.50
N ARG A 148 2.33 -10.49 -4.42
CA ARG A 148 2.38 -11.95 -4.30
C ARG A 148 3.06 -12.60 -5.50
N ALA A 149 2.78 -12.10 -6.71
CA ALA A 149 3.38 -12.64 -7.93
C ALA A 149 4.87 -12.34 -8.05
N PHE A 150 5.28 -11.09 -7.81
CA PHE A 150 6.63 -10.63 -8.16
C PHE A 150 7.58 -10.53 -6.96
N ALA A 151 7.08 -10.21 -5.75
CA ALA A 151 7.93 -10.13 -4.55
C ALA A 151 7.97 -11.44 -3.78
N LEU A 152 6.83 -12.15 -3.66
CA LEU A 152 6.74 -13.39 -2.89
C LEU A 152 6.90 -14.65 -3.76
N GLY A 153 6.85 -14.52 -5.08
CA GLY A 153 6.99 -15.65 -6.01
C GLY A 153 5.88 -16.71 -5.87
N GLU A 154 4.70 -16.32 -5.40
CA GLU A 154 3.61 -17.24 -5.06
C GLU A 154 3.13 -18.02 -6.28
N GLU A 155 2.93 -19.33 -6.12
CA GLU A 155 2.40 -20.20 -7.15
C GLU A 155 0.97 -19.82 -7.57
N GLY A 156 0.57 -20.18 -8.80
CA GLY A 156 -0.77 -19.91 -9.32
C GLY A 156 -0.98 -18.48 -9.88
N LEU A 157 0.02 -17.60 -9.80
CA LEU A 157 -0.02 -16.23 -10.35
C LEU A 157 0.78 -16.07 -11.65
N ASP A 158 1.01 -17.16 -12.40
CA ASP A 158 1.77 -17.13 -13.66
C ASP A 158 1.13 -16.25 -14.72
N GLY A 159 -0.20 -16.14 -14.73
CA GLY A 159 -0.92 -15.23 -15.60
C GLY A 159 -0.54 -13.77 -15.33
N VAL A 160 -0.48 -13.39 -14.06
CA VAL A 160 -0.07 -12.04 -13.62
C VAL A 160 1.39 -11.79 -14.00
N ARG A 161 2.29 -12.74 -13.77
CA ARG A 161 3.70 -12.62 -14.15
C ARG A 161 3.89 -12.45 -15.67
N ARG A 162 3.14 -13.19 -16.48
CA ARG A 162 3.23 -13.10 -17.94
C ARG A 162 2.63 -11.81 -18.51
N SER A 163 1.49 -11.36 -17.99
CA SER A 163 0.83 -10.14 -18.48
C SER A 163 1.40 -8.86 -17.88
N GLY A 164 2.06 -8.94 -16.71
CA GLY A 164 2.41 -7.77 -15.92
C GLY A 164 1.19 -7.04 -15.35
N LEU A 165 0.01 -7.68 -15.32
CA LEU A 165 -1.23 -7.05 -14.90
C LEU A 165 -2.02 -7.97 -13.96
N ALA A 166 -2.65 -7.38 -12.96
CA ALA A 166 -3.58 -8.07 -12.06
C ALA A 166 -4.89 -7.31 -11.95
N PHE A 167 -6.00 -8.03 -12.03
CA PHE A 167 -7.35 -7.49 -11.90
C PHE A 167 -8.03 -8.00 -10.62
N ASN A 168 -8.88 -7.17 -10.02
CA ASN A 168 -9.81 -7.56 -8.96
C ASN A 168 -11.07 -6.69 -8.97
N ALA A 169 -12.23 -7.33 -8.78
CA ALA A 169 -13.54 -6.67 -8.64
C ALA A 169 -14.38 -7.29 -7.51
N ARG A 170 -13.74 -7.93 -6.52
CA ARG A 170 -14.42 -8.74 -5.48
C ARG A 170 -14.30 -8.19 -4.07
N ILE A 171 -13.45 -7.19 -3.84
CA ILE A 171 -13.22 -6.66 -2.49
C ILE A 171 -14.34 -5.75 -2.05
N VAL A 172 -14.79 -4.88 -2.97
CA VAL A 172 -15.92 -3.98 -2.74
C VAL A 172 -16.88 -4.13 -3.93
N GLU A 173 -18.15 -4.38 -3.66
CA GLU A 173 -19.17 -4.52 -4.70
C GLU A 173 -19.25 -3.25 -5.56
N GLY A 174 -19.30 -3.43 -6.88
CA GLY A 174 -19.33 -2.33 -7.84
C GLY A 174 -17.99 -1.64 -8.10
N ILE A 175 -16.92 -2.00 -7.38
CA ILE A 175 -15.58 -1.44 -7.53
C ILE A 175 -14.65 -2.47 -8.18
N ALA A 176 -13.85 -2.01 -9.13
CA ALA A 176 -12.78 -2.80 -9.74
C ALA A 176 -11.45 -2.07 -9.69
N ALA A 177 -10.37 -2.84 -9.70
CA ALA A 177 -9.01 -2.35 -9.77
C ALA A 177 -8.20 -3.18 -10.76
N LEU A 178 -7.33 -2.50 -11.52
CA LEU A 178 -6.32 -3.09 -12.38
C LEU A 178 -4.96 -2.57 -11.95
N ALA A 179 -3.98 -3.45 -11.69
CA ALA A 179 -2.68 -3.09 -11.17
C ALA A 179 -1.54 -3.60 -12.05
N ALA A 180 -0.43 -2.84 -12.08
CA ALA A 180 0.82 -3.15 -12.74
C ALA A 180 2.00 -3.01 -11.76
N PRO A 181 3.08 -3.80 -11.93
CA PRO A 181 4.28 -3.71 -11.12
C PRO A 181 5.15 -2.50 -11.53
N VAL A 182 5.81 -1.90 -10.55
CA VAL A 182 6.86 -0.90 -10.75
C VAL A 182 8.15 -1.41 -10.16
N PHE A 183 9.21 -1.46 -10.96
CA PHE A 183 10.51 -1.99 -10.58
C PHE A 183 11.55 -0.88 -10.41
N GLN A 184 12.51 -1.13 -9.54
CA GLN A 184 13.78 -0.38 -9.46
C GLN A 184 14.91 -1.39 -9.57
N GLY A 185 15.71 -1.30 -10.63
CA GLY A 185 16.59 -2.42 -10.98
C GLY A 185 15.78 -3.69 -11.14
N ASP A 186 16.13 -4.76 -10.41
CA ASP A 186 15.41 -6.05 -10.44
C ASP A 186 14.37 -6.19 -9.32
N GLU A 187 14.25 -5.20 -8.44
CA GLU A 187 13.38 -5.25 -7.28
C GLU A 187 12.01 -4.64 -7.58
N LEU A 188 10.93 -5.34 -7.18
CA LEU A 188 9.59 -4.78 -7.16
C LEU A 188 9.51 -3.77 -6.00
N VAL A 189 9.39 -2.48 -6.32
CA VAL A 189 9.34 -1.41 -5.29
C VAL A 189 7.93 -0.87 -5.05
N ALA A 190 7.04 -1.01 -6.04
CA ALA A 190 5.67 -0.55 -5.90
C ALA A 190 4.71 -1.30 -6.85
N ALA A 191 3.41 -1.16 -6.58
CA ALA A 191 2.35 -1.50 -7.52
C ALA A 191 1.51 -0.24 -7.79
N MET A 192 1.34 0.09 -9.07
CA MET A 192 0.47 1.17 -9.55
C MET A 192 -0.87 0.56 -9.98
N ALA A 193 -1.99 1.18 -9.63
CA ALA A 193 -3.30 0.68 -10.01
C ALA A 193 -4.24 1.79 -10.49
N LEU A 194 -5.10 1.43 -11.43
CA LEU A 194 -6.34 2.15 -11.73
C LEU A 194 -7.44 1.58 -10.84
N VAL A 195 -8.22 2.47 -10.23
CA VAL A 195 -9.38 2.10 -9.41
C VAL A 195 -10.59 2.85 -9.91
N GLY A 196 -11.65 2.11 -10.19
CA GLY A 196 -12.87 2.65 -10.79
C GLY A 196 -14.07 1.77 -10.48
N THR A 197 -15.20 2.06 -11.11
CA THR A 197 -16.35 1.16 -11.06
C THR A 197 -16.10 -0.06 -11.95
N THR A 198 -16.83 -1.16 -11.69
CA THR A 198 -16.78 -2.38 -12.54
C THR A 198 -17.19 -2.12 -13.99
N ALA A 199 -17.97 -1.06 -14.24
CA ALA A 199 -18.32 -0.64 -15.59
C ALA A 199 -17.17 0.13 -16.29
N ALA A 200 -16.30 0.77 -15.54
CA ALA A 200 -15.21 1.58 -16.06
C ALA A 200 -13.90 0.79 -16.22
N ILE A 201 -13.59 -0.11 -15.28
CA ILE A 201 -12.36 -0.92 -15.29
C ILE A 201 -12.71 -2.34 -15.76
N PRO A 202 -12.43 -2.69 -17.02
CA PRO A 202 -12.71 -4.03 -17.55
C PRO A 202 -11.68 -5.07 -17.07
N ASP A 203 -12.11 -6.32 -16.94
CA ASP A 203 -11.22 -7.48 -16.78
C ASP A 203 -10.67 -7.91 -18.15
N ASP A 204 -9.96 -7.00 -18.79
CA ASP A 204 -9.32 -7.23 -20.10
C ASP A 204 -7.94 -6.59 -20.15
N VAL A 205 -6.92 -7.44 -20.14
CA VAL A 205 -5.51 -7.03 -20.24
C VAL A 205 -5.15 -6.34 -21.58
N ARG A 206 -6.03 -6.39 -22.57
CA ARG A 206 -5.86 -5.74 -23.88
C ARG A 206 -6.59 -4.40 -23.98
N SER A 207 -7.35 -4.03 -22.97
CA SER A 207 -8.07 -2.75 -22.95
C SER A 207 -7.11 -1.56 -23.06
N GLU A 208 -7.63 -0.43 -23.49
CA GLU A 208 -6.84 0.83 -23.53
C GLU A 208 -6.35 1.23 -22.14
N LEU A 209 -7.16 1.03 -21.12
CA LEU A 209 -6.80 1.27 -19.72
C LEU A 209 -5.64 0.38 -19.27
N ALA A 210 -5.68 -0.90 -19.62
CA ALA A 210 -4.61 -1.85 -19.29
C ALA A 210 -3.30 -1.46 -19.96
N ARG A 211 -3.33 -1.06 -21.23
CA ARG A 211 -2.15 -0.58 -21.96
C ARG A 211 -1.59 0.70 -21.36
N ALA A 212 -2.44 1.71 -21.09
CA ALA A 212 -2.01 2.97 -20.51
C ALA A 212 -1.37 2.78 -19.13
N LEU A 213 -1.96 1.94 -18.28
CA LEU A 213 -1.39 1.60 -16.96
C LEU A 213 -0.04 0.89 -17.11
N HIS A 214 0.02 -0.14 -17.96
CA HIS A 214 1.25 -0.93 -18.16
C HIS A 214 2.40 -0.08 -18.73
N GLU A 215 2.11 0.75 -19.73
CA GLU A 215 3.08 1.67 -20.33
C GLU A 215 3.59 2.68 -19.30
N THR A 216 2.68 3.29 -18.51
CA THR A 216 3.05 4.23 -17.44
C THR A 216 3.94 3.57 -16.39
N ALA A 217 3.59 2.37 -15.93
CA ALA A 217 4.39 1.62 -14.96
C ALA A 217 5.77 1.23 -15.54
N ALA A 218 5.83 0.87 -16.82
CA ALA A 218 7.08 0.54 -17.50
C ALA A 218 8.00 1.77 -17.66
N VAL A 219 7.46 2.92 -18.05
CA VAL A 219 8.21 4.18 -18.15
C VAL A 219 8.75 4.60 -16.80
N LEU A 220 7.91 4.53 -15.76
CA LEU A 220 8.33 4.83 -14.38
C LEU A 220 9.44 3.88 -13.92
N SER A 221 9.33 2.58 -14.21
CA SER A 221 10.35 1.59 -13.86
C SER A 221 11.68 1.89 -14.58
N ALA A 222 11.65 2.26 -15.86
CA ALA A 222 12.83 2.64 -16.61
C ALA A 222 13.53 3.88 -16.02
N GLU A 223 12.77 4.89 -15.57
CA GLU A 223 13.30 6.07 -14.88
C GLU A 223 13.93 5.72 -13.53
N LEU A 224 13.46 4.64 -12.90
CA LEU A 224 14.03 4.09 -11.66
C LEU A 224 15.22 3.15 -11.89
N GLY A 225 15.64 2.96 -13.16
CA GLY A 225 16.80 2.15 -13.52
C GLY A 225 16.49 0.69 -13.81
N PHE A 226 15.23 0.33 -14.08
CA PHE A 226 14.86 -1.00 -14.55
C PHE A 226 15.24 -1.13 -16.04
N LEU A 227 16.08 -2.11 -16.36
CA LEU A 227 16.40 -2.49 -17.74
C LEU A 227 15.61 -3.76 -18.08
N ARG A 228 14.85 -3.74 -19.16
CA ARG A 228 14.18 -4.95 -19.66
C ARG A 228 15.18 -6.05 -19.98
N PRO A 229 14.83 -7.34 -19.79
CA PRO A 229 15.75 -8.45 -20.08
C PRO A 229 16.35 -8.44 -21.50
N GLU A 230 15.64 -7.87 -22.46
CA GLU A 230 16.08 -7.70 -23.85
C GLU A 230 17.16 -6.61 -23.98
N GLU A 231 17.08 -5.55 -23.21
CA GLU A 231 18.03 -4.42 -23.21
C GLU A 231 19.35 -4.77 -22.50
N ARG A 232 19.32 -5.74 -21.58
CA ARG A 232 20.49 -6.23 -20.84
C ARG A 232 21.48 -7.02 -21.72
N ARG A 233 21.04 -7.52 -22.90
CA ARG A 233 21.90 -8.29 -23.83
C ARG A 233 22.71 -7.38 -24.73
N THR A 234 22.42 -6.09 -24.75
CA THR A 234 23.05 -5.10 -25.65
C THR A 234 23.87 -4.04 -24.90
N ALA A 235 23.88 -4.05 -23.57
CA ALA A 235 24.71 -3.18 -22.71
C ALA A 235 25.88 -3.96 -22.09
#